data_ec77fec1e129fb413eefa552af50b8ba
#
_entry.id   ec77fec1e129fb413eefa552af50b8ba
#
_cell.length_a   1.000
_cell.length_b   1.000
_cell.length_c   1.000
_cell.angle_alpha   90.00
_cell.angle_beta   90.00
_cell.angle_gamma   90.00
#
_symmetry.space_group_name_H-M   'P 1'
#
loop_
_entity.id
_entity.type
_entity.pdbx_description
1 polymer ?
#
loop_
_entity_poly.entity_id
_entity_poly.type
_entity_poly.pdbx_seq_one_letter_code
_entity_poly.pdbx_strand_id
1 'polypeptide(L)'
;MNKFFTLAITAVMSVITLYAQTPDEIISRMESEFNKHRSEGVIMTMDMKIIIIGNISSTMMALGDKSYSRTSDGSTVVWTDGPTSWSYNAAKNQITINSSNKDNGNGADADMFSGITSGYNVKLIKETDQAWHFKCKRAKGNKDAIKKMNLVVDKKTYYPISMSTKGILASVTFKDISFGVTDDQVTYNPAAYPGATVIDNR
;
A
#
# COMPACT_ATOMS: atom_id res chain seq x y z
N MET A 1 61.43 -37.35 -33.87
CA MET A 1 60.04 -37.14 -34.42
C MET A 1 59.11 -36.79 -33.25
N ASN A 2 58.95 -35.51 -33.00
CA ASN A 2 58.13 -35.03 -31.90
C ASN A 2 56.75 -34.60 -32.47
N LYS A 3 55.69 -35.31 -32.07
CA LYS A 3 54.33 -34.91 -32.40
C LYS A 3 53.80 -34.01 -31.30
N PHE A 4 53.65 -32.71 -31.59
CA PHE A 4 52.96 -31.76 -30.72
C PHE A 4 51.47 -32.00 -30.83
N PHE A 5 50.85 -32.40 -29.71
CA PHE A 5 49.40 -32.45 -29.54
C PHE A 5 48.90 -31.06 -29.17
N THR A 6 48.30 -30.39 -30.13
CA THR A 6 47.63 -29.09 -29.89
C THR A 6 46.22 -29.37 -29.31
N LEU A 7 46.04 -29.18 -28.01
CA LEU A 7 44.73 -29.27 -27.35
C LEU A 7 43.99 -27.96 -27.56
N ALA A 8 43.00 -27.95 -28.45
CA ALA A 8 42.12 -26.81 -28.63
C ALA A 8 41.06 -26.81 -27.51
N ILE A 9 41.21 -25.93 -26.52
CA ILE A 9 40.19 -25.67 -25.50
C ILE A 9 39.17 -24.75 -26.12
N THR A 10 38.03 -25.31 -26.54
CA THR A 10 36.86 -24.54 -26.96
C THR A 10 36.13 -24.07 -25.70
N ALA A 11 36.38 -22.83 -25.30
CA ALA A 11 35.61 -22.18 -24.24
C ALA A 11 34.21 -21.90 -24.78
N VAL A 12 33.23 -22.73 -24.38
CA VAL A 12 31.83 -22.42 -24.59
C VAL A 12 31.45 -21.32 -23.58
N MET A 13 31.50 -20.07 -24.02
CA MET A 13 30.88 -18.97 -23.30
C MET A 13 29.34 -19.15 -23.41
N SER A 14 28.75 -19.76 -22.41
CA SER A 14 27.28 -19.70 -22.22
C SER A 14 26.94 -18.24 -21.92
N VAL A 15 26.48 -17.52 -22.93
CA VAL A 15 25.86 -16.22 -22.78
C VAL A 15 24.55 -16.47 -22.03
N ILE A 16 24.57 -16.33 -20.69
CA ILE A 16 23.36 -16.23 -19.91
C ILE A 16 22.76 -14.87 -20.27
N THR A 17 21.85 -14.83 -21.23
CA THR A 17 21.00 -13.67 -21.45
C THR A 17 20.12 -13.54 -20.20
N LEU A 18 20.56 -12.68 -19.28
CA LEU A 18 19.65 -12.19 -18.24
C LEU A 18 18.55 -11.42 -18.98
N TYR A 19 17.43 -12.06 -19.18
CA TYR A 19 16.22 -11.34 -19.59
C TYR A 19 15.87 -10.37 -18.48
N ALA A 20 16.08 -9.08 -18.69
CA ALA A 20 15.63 -8.06 -17.78
C ALA A 20 14.09 -8.17 -17.68
N GLN A 21 13.58 -8.33 -16.46
CA GLN A 21 12.13 -8.38 -16.23
C GLN A 21 11.48 -7.11 -16.75
N THR A 22 10.34 -7.26 -17.41
CA THR A 22 9.55 -6.12 -17.84
C THR A 22 8.89 -5.42 -16.64
N PRO A 23 8.57 -4.13 -16.73
CA PRO A 23 7.83 -3.44 -15.69
C PRO A 23 6.54 -4.15 -15.27
N ASP A 24 5.78 -4.68 -16.24
CA ASP A 24 4.51 -5.38 -15.99
C ASP A 24 4.71 -6.72 -15.27
N GLU A 25 5.78 -7.47 -15.58
CA GLU A 25 6.14 -8.70 -14.87
C GLU A 25 6.50 -8.42 -13.40
N ILE A 26 7.26 -7.34 -13.13
CA ILE A 26 7.64 -6.95 -11.77
C ILE A 26 6.39 -6.57 -10.96
N ILE A 27 5.50 -5.77 -11.55
CA ILE A 27 4.26 -5.36 -10.87
C ILE A 27 3.32 -6.55 -10.66
N SER A 28 3.14 -7.41 -11.65
CA SER A 28 2.33 -8.62 -11.51
C SER A 28 2.84 -9.53 -10.39
N ARG A 29 4.17 -9.66 -10.27
CA ARG A 29 4.76 -10.41 -9.17
C ARG A 29 4.57 -9.73 -7.82
N MET A 30 4.70 -8.40 -7.75
CA MET A 30 4.39 -7.63 -6.55
C MET A 30 2.93 -7.85 -6.11
N GLU A 31 1.97 -7.74 -7.02
CA GLU A 31 0.56 -8.01 -6.73
C GLU A 31 0.34 -9.44 -6.21
N SER A 32 1.00 -10.42 -6.82
CA SER A 32 0.93 -11.82 -6.38
C SER A 32 1.53 -12.02 -5.00
N GLU A 33 2.72 -11.47 -4.71
CA GLU A 33 3.35 -11.59 -3.40
C GLU A 33 2.54 -10.88 -2.31
N PHE A 34 2.03 -9.69 -2.59
CA PHE A 34 1.16 -8.96 -1.68
C PHE A 34 -0.12 -9.75 -1.34
N ASN A 35 -0.77 -10.32 -2.36
CA ASN A 35 -2.01 -11.07 -2.19
C ASN A 35 -1.85 -12.37 -1.37
N LYS A 36 -0.66 -12.98 -1.33
CA LYS A 36 -0.39 -14.15 -0.47
C LYS A 36 -0.55 -13.83 1.02
N HIS A 37 -0.21 -12.61 1.43
CA HIS A 37 -0.24 -12.15 2.82
C HIS A 37 -1.47 -11.31 3.17
N ARG A 38 -2.36 -11.08 2.21
CA ARG A 38 -3.55 -10.24 2.40
C ARG A 38 -4.45 -10.72 3.55
N SER A 39 -4.61 -12.03 3.70
CA SER A 39 -5.41 -12.63 4.79
C SER A 39 -4.82 -12.45 6.19
N GLU A 40 -3.53 -12.10 6.28
CA GLU A 40 -2.85 -11.80 7.55
C GLU A 40 -3.14 -10.36 8.02
N GLY A 41 -3.84 -9.57 7.20
CA GLY A 41 -4.05 -8.14 7.41
C GLY A 41 -2.82 -7.31 7.09
N VAL A 42 -3.05 -6.03 6.82
CA VAL A 42 -2.03 -5.07 6.35
C VAL A 42 -1.88 -3.94 7.35
N ILE A 43 -0.64 -3.58 7.66
CA ILE A 43 -0.26 -2.41 8.46
C ILE A 43 0.50 -1.47 7.53
N MET A 44 0.19 -0.17 7.57
CA MET A 44 0.90 0.85 6.80
C MET A 44 0.86 2.22 7.46
N THR A 45 1.80 3.06 7.11
CA THR A 45 1.78 4.48 7.42
C THR A 45 1.22 5.26 6.23
N MET A 46 0.26 6.13 6.47
CA MET A 46 -0.25 7.09 5.50
C MET A 46 0.23 8.50 5.87
N ASP A 47 1.02 9.09 5.00
CA ASP A 47 1.38 10.51 5.09
C ASP A 47 0.55 11.30 4.08
N MET A 48 -0.20 12.26 4.57
CA MET A 48 -1.00 13.19 3.75
C MET A 48 -0.48 14.61 3.93
N LYS A 49 -0.20 15.27 2.81
CA LYS A 49 0.11 16.70 2.80
C LYS A 49 -1.03 17.44 2.11
N ILE A 50 -1.71 18.29 2.86
CA ILE A 50 -2.81 19.14 2.37
C ILE A 50 -2.33 20.59 2.42
N ILE A 51 -2.45 21.33 1.30
CA ILE A 51 -1.85 22.68 1.16
C ILE A 51 -2.32 23.64 2.27
N ILE A 52 -3.59 23.54 2.67
CA ILE A 52 -4.18 24.48 3.65
C ILE A 52 -4.02 23.97 5.09
N ILE A 53 -4.02 22.65 5.31
CA ILE A 53 -4.07 22.03 6.65
C ILE A 53 -2.66 21.66 7.14
N GLY A 54 -1.73 21.36 6.23
CA GLY A 54 -0.39 20.89 6.55
C GLY A 54 -0.21 19.38 6.38
N ASN A 55 0.68 18.79 7.16
CA ASN A 55 1.03 17.39 7.09
C ASN A 55 0.26 16.60 8.17
N ILE A 56 -0.35 15.51 7.77
CA ILE A 56 -1.02 14.55 8.65
C ILE A 56 -0.36 13.18 8.40
N SER A 57 0.09 12.54 9.47
CA SER A 57 0.57 11.16 9.41
C SER A 57 -0.34 10.28 10.24
N SER A 58 -0.65 9.08 9.73
CA SER A 58 -1.54 8.12 10.40
C SER A 58 -0.99 6.71 10.23
N THR A 59 -1.10 5.89 11.27
CA THR A 59 -0.99 4.44 11.16
C THR A 59 -2.33 3.89 10.74
N MET A 60 -2.32 3.00 9.76
CA MET A 60 -3.51 2.31 9.25
C MET A 60 -3.32 0.81 9.35
N MET A 61 -4.38 0.09 9.71
CA MET A 61 -4.44 -1.37 9.75
C MET A 61 -5.72 -1.84 9.08
N ALA A 62 -5.67 -2.94 8.35
CA ALA A 62 -6.83 -3.55 7.73
C ALA A 62 -6.77 -5.07 7.87
N LEU A 63 -7.91 -5.69 8.21
CA LEU A 63 -8.08 -7.14 8.29
C LEU A 63 -9.51 -7.50 7.84
N GLY A 64 -9.63 -8.13 6.68
CA GLY A 64 -10.94 -8.42 6.09
C GLY A 64 -11.69 -7.13 5.76
N ASP A 65 -12.88 -6.96 6.31
CA ASP A 65 -13.72 -5.78 6.18
C ASP A 65 -13.57 -4.77 7.35
N LYS A 66 -12.70 -5.08 8.31
CA LYS A 66 -12.35 -4.21 9.42
C LYS A 66 -11.15 -3.34 9.09
N SER A 67 -11.17 -2.12 9.58
CA SER A 67 -10.01 -1.22 9.51
C SER A 67 -9.88 -0.35 10.75
N TYR A 68 -8.65 0.09 10.98
CA TYR A 68 -8.28 1.01 12.03
C TYR A 68 -7.36 2.07 11.45
N SER A 69 -7.53 3.32 11.85
CA SER A 69 -6.55 4.36 11.60
C SER A 69 -6.40 5.28 12.80
N ARG A 70 -5.17 5.72 13.06
CA ARG A 70 -4.86 6.68 14.12
C ARG A 70 -3.85 7.70 13.63
N THR A 71 -4.17 8.98 13.79
CA THR A 71 -3.22 10.06 13.54
C THR A 71 -2.04 9.97 14.51
N SER A 72 -0.85 10.36 14.06
CA SER A 72 0.39 10.25 14.85
C SER A 72 0.35 11.06 16.15
N ASP A 73 -0.39 12.19 16.17
CA ASP A 73 -0.64 13.02 17.34
C ASP A 73 -1.75 12.46 18.25
N GLY A 74 -2.43 11.38 17.82
CA GLY A 74 -3.54 10.77 18.56
C GLY A 74 -4.82 11.59 18.60
N SER A 75 -4.90 12.69 17.86
CA SER A 75 -6.08 13.58 17.86
C SER A 75 -7.33 12.91 17.29
N THR A 76 -7.15 11.96 16.39
CA THR A 76 -8.24 11.22 15.74
C THR A 76 -7.92 9.74 15.66
N VAL A 77 -8.92 8.91 15.99
CA VAL A 77 -8.86 7.47 15.80
C VAL A 77 -10.16 7.04 15.11
N VAL A 78 -10.04 6.18 14.09
CA VAL A 78 -11.21 5.68 13.35
C VAL A 78 -11.14 4.17 13.27
N TRP A 79 -12.26 3.50 13.51
CA TRP A 79 -12.49 2.08 13.26
C TRP A 79 -13.61 1.94 12.25
N THR A 80 -13.53 0.91 11.45
CA THR A 80 -14.61 0.50 10.56
C THR A 80 -14.79 -1.00 10.67
N ASP A 81 -16.03 -1.45 10.75
CA ASP A 81 -16.41 -2.85 10.76
C ASP A 81 -17.53 -3.02 9.70
N GLY A 82 -17.12 -3.12 8.45
CA GLY A 82 -18.05 -3.20 7.33
C GLY A 82 -19.11 -2.08 7.33
N PRO A 83 -20.29 -2.31 7.92
CA PRO A 83 -21.40 -1.37 7.86
C PRO A 83 -21.31 -0.20 8.84
N THR A 84 -20.42 -0.25 9.83
CA THR A 84 -20.36 0.78 10.90
C THR A 84 -18.95 1.37 10.97
N SER A 85 -18.88 2.69 11.23
CA SER A 85 -17.65 3.37 11.57
C SER A 85 -17.76 4.09 12.91
N TRP A 86 -16.68 4.09 13.69
CA TRP A 86 -16.50 4.82 14.94
C TRP A 86 -15.37 5.80 14.77
N SER A 87 -15.57 7.05 15.10
CA SER A 87 -14.55 8.09 15.05
C SER A 87 -14.40 8.74 16.41
N TYR A 88 -13.24 8.59 17.02
CA TYR A 88 -12.88 9.28 18.25
C TYR A 88 -12.17 10.60 17.95
N ASN A 89 -12.64 11.67 18.56
CA ASN A 89 -12.00 12.98 18.55
C ASN A 89 -11.47 13.31 19.95
N ALA A 90 -10.15 13.36 20.11
CA ALA A 90 -9.51 13.55 21.41
C ALA A 90 -9.81 14.93 22.01
N ALA A 91 -9.84 15.99 21.18
CA ALA A 91 -10.09 17.37 21.67
C ALA A 91 -11.48 17.54 22.27
N LYS A 92 -12.48 16.75 21.82
CA LYS A 92 -13.85 16.77 22.31
C LYS A 92 -14.16 15.65 23.30
N ASN A 93 -13.23 14.71 23.47
CA ASN A 93 -13.47 13.42 24.13
C ASN A 93 -14.80 12.78 23.68
N GLN A 94 -14.96 12.61 22.37
CA GLN A 94 -16.21 12.23 21.73
C GLN A 94 -16.01 11.10 20.76
N ILE A 95 -16.89 10.10 20.81
CA ILE A 95 -17.07 9.05 19.80
C ILE A 95 -18.28 9.39 18.94
N THR A 96 -18.10 9.40 17.63
CA THR A 96 -19.20 9.50 16.68
C THR A 96 -19.34 8.17 15.95
N ILE A 97 -20.55 7.62 15.93
CA ILE A 97 -20.90 6.38 15.24
C ILE A 97 -21.70 6.73 13.99
N ASN A 98 -21.28 6.22 12.85
CA ASN A 98 -21.97 6.45 11.58
C ASN A 98 -22.16 5.12 10.83
N SER A 99 -23.15 5.08 9.96
CA SER A 99 -23.21 4.04 8.93
C SER A 99 -22.04 4.22 7.97
N SER A 100 -21.32 3.13 7.72
CA SER A 100 -20.22 3.10 6.76
C SER A 100 -20.72 2.52 5.44
N ASN A 101 -20.56 3.27 4.36
CA ASN A 101 -20.73 2.73 3.02
C ASN A 101 -19.34 2.36 2.48
N LYS A 102 -19.18 1.15 2.00
CA LYS A 102 -17.91 0.66 1.38
C LYS A 102 -17.39 1.61 0.28
N ASP A 103 -18.29 2.38 -0.34
CA ASP A 103 -17.96 3.31 -1.43
C ASP A 103 -17.24 4.60 -0.96
N ASN A 104 -17.19 4.88 0.34
CA ASN A 104 -16.61 6.13 0.86
C ASN A 104 -15.08 6.11 1.07
N GLY A 105 -14.40 5.01 0.74
CA GLY A 105 -12.93 4.96 0.69
C GLY A 105 -12.19 5.27 2.01
N ASN A 106 -12.89 5.24 3.16
CA ASN A 106 -12.31 5.64 4.45
C ASN A 106 -11.56 4.52 5.18
N GLY A 107 -11.47 3.34 4.59
CA GLY A 107 -10.70 2.22 5.13
C GLY A 107 -9.36 2.07 4.41
N ALA A 108 -8.35 1.57 5.10
CA ALA A 108 -7.18 1.00 4.46
C ALA A 108 -7.68 -0.17 3.62
N ASP A 109 -7.85 0.05 2.31
CA ASP A 109 -8.30 -1.01 1.44
C ASP A 109 -7.11 -1.94 1.17
N ALA A 110 -7.22 -3.19 1.62
CA ALA A 110 -6.24 -4.22 1.30
C ALA A 110 -6.12 -4.45 -0.23
N ASP A 111 -7.06 -3.91 -1.01
CA ASP A 111 -7.05 -3.97 -2.47
C ASP A 111 -6.22 -2.87 -3.15
N MET A 112 -5.70 -1.89 -2.40
CA MET A 112 -5.00 -0.73 -2.97
C MET A 112 -3.78 -1.08 -3.85
N PHE A 113 -3.19 -2.25 -3.65
CA PHE A 113 -2.08 -2.76 -4.44
C PHE A 113 -2.52 -3.79 -5.50
N SER A 114 -3.81 -4.03 -5.66
CA SER A 114 -4.36 -4.96 -6.65
C SER A 114 -4.82 -4.21 -7.91
N GLY A 115 -4.77 -4.89 -9.06
CA GLY A 115 -5.28 -4.33 -10.33
C GLY A 115 -4.41 -3.23 -10.94
N ILE A 116 -3.18 -3.01 -10.45
CA ILE A 116 -2.26 -2.01 -11.01
C ILE A 116 -1.87 -2.41 -12.44
N THR A 117 -1.53 -3.67 -12.66
CA THR A 117 -1.13 -4.20 -13.98
C THR A 117 -2.24 -4.02 -15.01
N SER A 118 -3.50 -4.27 -14.65
CA SER A 118 -4.64 -4.14 -15.56
C SER A 118 -5.17 -2.72 -15.70
N GLY A 119 -5.02 -1.90 -14.66
CA GLY A 119 -5.62 -0.55 -14.57
C GLY A 119 -4.70 0.58 -15.00
N TYR A 120 -3.38 0.35 -15.10
CA TYR A 120 -2.40 1.41 -15.33
C TYR A 120 -1.36 1.02 -16.37
N ASN A 121 -0.90 2.01 -17.14
CA ASN A 121 0.31 1.90 -17.94
C ASN A 121 1.51 2.13 -17.02
N VAL A 122 2.32 1.11 -16.82
CA VAL A 122 3.47 1.12 -15.90
C VAL A 122 4.74 1.46 -16.66
N LYS A 123 5.56 2.35 -16.09
CA LYS A 123 6.87 2.72 -16.63
C LYS A 123 7.92 2.69 -15.54
N LEU A 124 8.97 1.91 -15.71
CA LEU A 124 10.16 1.98 -14.87
C LEU A 124 10.85 3.33 -15.11
N ILE A 125 11.07 4.10 -14.04
CA ILE A 125 11.69 5.43 -14.11
C ILE A 125 13.07 5.47 -13.44
N LYS A 126 13.33 4.55 -12.52
CA LYS A 126 14.62 4.42 -11.84
C LYS A 126 14.75 3.01 -11.27
N GLU A 127 15.96 2.50 -11.31
CA GLU A 127 16.37 1.26 -10.67
C GLU A 127 17.55 1.54 -9.75
N THR A 128 17.52 0.95 -8.56
CA THR A 128 18.61 0.96 -7.58
C THR A 128 19.00 -0.47 -7.25
N ASP A 129 20.01 -0.67 -6.41
CA ASP A 129 20.40 -2.01 -5.96
C ASP A 129 19.29 -2.68 -5.13
N GLN A 130 18.44 -1.88 -4.47
CA GLN A 130 17.41 -2.37 -3.54
C GLN A 130 15.98 -2.32 -4.09
N ALA A 131 15.70 -1.44 -5.06
CA ALA A 131 14.32 -1.18 -5.46
C ALA A 131 14.17 -0.76 -6.93
N TRP A 132 12.99 -1.05 -7.48
CA TRP A 132 12.48 -0.49 -8.72
C TRP A 132 11.50 0.64 -8.41
N HIS A 133 11.61 1.75 -9.14
CA HIS A 133 10.73 2.90 -9.04
C HIS A 133 9.89 3.01 -10.31
N PHE A 134 8.59 2.98 -10.15
CA PHE A 134 7.65 3.05 -11.27
C PHE A 134 6.81 4.32 -11.23
N LYS A 135 6.44 4.76 -12.42
CA LYS A 135 5.37 5.73 -12.63
C LYS A 135 4.23 5.02 -13.32
N CYS A 136 3.08 5.00 -12.66
CA CYS A 136 1.86 4.39 -13.14
C CYS A 136 0.89 5.49 -13.59
N LYS A 137 0.41 5.41 -14.82
CA LYS A 137 -0.57 6.34 -15.39
C LYS A 137 -1.82 5.55 -15.72
N ARG A 138 -2.97 6.00 -15.21
CA ARG A 138 -4.26 5.36 -15.46
C ARG A 138 -4.46 5.05 -16.94
N ALA A 139 -4.80 3.80 -17.25
CA ALA A 139 -5.10 3.34 -18.61
C ALA A 139 -6.40 3.96 -19.14
N LYS A 140 -6.52 4.03 -20.46
CA LYS A 140 -7.74 4.53 -21.11
C LYS A 140 -8.91 3.58 -20.80
N GLY A 141 -10.01 4.12 -20.32
CA GLY A 141 -11.20 3.33 -19.95
C GLY A 141 -11.27 2.92 -18.48
N ASN A 142 -10.16 2.93 -17.76
CA ASN A 142 -10.19 2.76 -16.31
C ASN A 142 -10.77 4.01 -15.64
N LYS A 143 -11.73 3.81 -14.72
CA LYS A 143 -12.47 4.89 -14.03
C LYS A 143 -11.93 5.21 -12.63
N ASP A 144 -10.82 4.60 -12.19
CA ASP A 144 -10.24 4.86 -10.88
C ASP A 144 -10.02 6.36 -10.64
N ALA A 145 -10.19 6.78 -9.39
CA ALA A 145 -9.99 8.18 -9.01
C ALA A 145 -8.52 8.62 -9.19
N ILE A 146 -7.57 7.71 -8.97
CA ILE A 146 -6.13 7.99 -9.05
C ILE A 146 -5.70 8.00 -10.51
N LYS A 147 -5.35 9.18 -11.02
CA LYS A 147 -4.91 9.35 -12.42
C LYS A 147 -3.43 9.00 -12.63
N LYS A 148 -2.61 9.22 -11.61
CA LYS A 148 -1.16 8.97 -11.63
C LYS A 148 -0.69 8.61 -10.24
N MET A 149 0.20 7.63 -10.13
CA MET A 149 0.89 7.29 -8.90
C MET A 149 2.34 6.94 -9.18
N ASN A 150 3.18 7.07 -8.16
CA ASN A 150 4.51 6.48 -8.13
C ASN A 150 4.46 5.28 -7.21
N LEU A 151 5.16 4.22 -7.59
CA LEU A 151 5.25 2.99 -6.83
C LEU A 151 6.71 2.59 -6.71
N VAL A 152 7.13 2.17 -5.53
CA VAL A 152 8.46 1.65 -5.25
C VAL A 152 8.31 0.21 -4.79
N VAL A 153 9.03 -0.71 -5.42
CA VAL A 153 8.97 -2.16 -5.16
C VAL A 153 10.35 -2.65 -4.76
N ASP A 154 10.41 -3.42 -3.69
CA ASP A 154 11.63 -4.05 -3.19
C ASP A 154 12.09 -5.17 -4.12
N LYS A 155 13.38 -5.20 -4.47
CA LYS A 155 13.95 -6.18 -5.41
C LYS A 155 14.05 -7.59 -4.85
N LYS A 156 14.17 -7.72 -3.55
CA LYS A 156 14.38 -9.01 -2.89
C LYS A 156 13.06 -9.71 -2.61
N THR A 157 12.09 -8.97 -2.10
CA THR A 157 10.80 -9.50 -1.63
C THR A 157 9.68 -9.31 -2.64
N TYR A 158 9.82 -8.39 -3.58
CA TYR A 158 8.74 -7.87 -4.44
C TYR A 158 7.62 -7.19 -3.67
N TYR A 159 7.82 -6.83 -2.41
CA TYR A 159 6.80 -6.09 -1.68
C TYR A 159 6.79 -4.61 -2.05
N PRO A 160 5.63 -3.95 -2.01
CA PRO A 160 5.57 -2.50 -2.17
C PRO A 160 6.24 -1.83 -0.97
N ILE A 161 7.25 -1.01 -1.23
CA ILE A 161 7.90 -0.17 -0.22
C ILE A 161 7.06 1.07 0.02
N SER A 162 6.56 1.68 -1.06
CA SER A 162 5.69 2.85 -0.97
C SER A 162 4.87 3.05 -2.23
N MET A 163 3.70 3.65 -2.05
CA MET A 163 2.85 4.16 -3.13
C MET A 163 2.52 5.61 -2.83
N SER A 164 2.66 6.51 -3.82
CA SER A 164 2.32 7.91 -3.64
C SER A 164 1.53 8.46 -4.82
N THR A 165 0.58 9.35 -4.50
CA THR A 165 -0.18 10.11 -5.49
C THR A 165 -0.17 11.59 -5.14
N LYS A 166 -0.27 12.43 -6.16
CA LYS A 166 -0.31 13.89 -6.00
C LYS A 166 -1.48 14.45 -6.79
N GLY A 167 -2.41 15.06 -6.06
CA GLY A 167 -3.47 15.90 -6.59
C GLY A 167 -3.09 17.38 -6.59
N ILE A 168 -4.05 18.24 -6.90
CA ILE A 168 -3.87 19.71 -6.91
C ILE A 168 -3.71 20.24 -5.47
N LEU A 169 -4.56 19.78 -4.55
CA LEU A 169 -4.64 20.30 -3.18
C LEU A 169 -3.98 19.39 -2.13
N ALA A 170 -3.73 18.14 -2.48
CA ALA A 170 -3.18 17.15 -1.55
C ALA A 170 -2.24 16.16 -2.24
N SER A 171 -1.29 15.62 -1.48
CA SER A 171 -0.54 14.43 -1.83
C SER A 171 -0.69 13.41 -0.72
N VAL A 172 -0.72 12.12 -1.10
CA VAL A 172 -0.81 11.00 -0.17
C VAL A 172 0.33 10.04 -0.49
N THR A 173 0.97 9.53 0.55
CA THR A 173 2.01 8.51 0.47
C THR A 173 1.68 7.40 1.46
N PHE A 174 1.61 6.17 1.00
CA PHE A 174 1.57 4.96 1.81
C PHE A 174 2.96 4.35 1.83
N LYS A 175 3.42 3.97 3.01
CA LYS A 175 4.78 3.42 3.25
C LYS A 175 4.78 2.52 4.49
N ASP A 176 5.93 1.95 4.82
CA ASP A 176 6.14 1.10 6.00
C ASP A 176 5.14 -0.07 6.02
N ILE A 177 4.96 -0.71 4.85
CA ILE A 177 3.94 -1.75 4.65
C ILE A 177 4.43 -3.05 5.25
N SER A 178 3.61 -3.65 6.12
CA SER A 178 3.85 -4.94 6.77
C SER A 178 2.55 -5.71 6.95
N PHE A 179 2.63 -6.96 7.42
CA PHE A 179 1.50 -7.86 7.59
C PHE A 179 1.42 -8.37 9.04
N GLY A 180 0.32 -9.00 9.39
CA GLY A 180 0.13 -9.61 10.71
C GLY A 180 -0.71 -8.73 11.64
N VAL A 181 -1.93 -8.39 11.22
CA VAL A 181 -2.94 -7.69 12.03
C VAL A 181 -3.76 -8.70 12.79
N THR A 182 -4.00 -8.44 14.08
CA THR A 182 -4.93 -9.24 14.90
C THR A 182 -6.31 -8.57 14.95
N ASP A 183 -7.36 -9.35 15.20
CA ASP A 183 -8.74 -8.86 15.20
C ASP A 183 -8.98 -7.76 16.25
N ASP A 184 -8.38 -7.89 17.42
CA ASP A 184 -8.46 -6.90 18.50
C ASP A 184 -7.83 -5.55 18.15
N GLN A 185 -6.81 -5.53 17.29
CA GLN A 185 -6.18 -4.28 16.82
C GLN A 185 -7.10 -3.44 15.94
N VAL A 186 -8.03 -4.05 15.24
CA VAL A 186 -8.96 -3.39 14.32
C VAL A 186 -10.40 -3.32 14.82
N THR A 187 -10.68 -3.88 15.99
CA THR A 187 -12.02 -3.88 16.59
C THR A 187 -12.16 -2.70 17.56
N TYR A 188 -13.24 -1.93 17.41
CA TYR A 188 -13.58 -0.87 18.35
C TYR A 188 -13.86 -1.42 19.75
N ASN A 189 -13.15 -0.90 20.76
CA ASN A 189 -13.35 -1.24 22.15
C ASN A 189 -13.81 0.00 22.95
N PRO A 190 -15.09 0.11 23.33
CA PRO A 190 -15.60 1.26 24.08
C PRO A 190 -14.95 1.44 25.46
N ALA A 191 -14.48 0.34 26.09
CA ALA A 191 -13.82 0.41 27.40
C ALA A 191 -12.48 1.16 27.36
N ALA A 192 -11.86 1.31 26.19
CA ALA A 192 -10.64 2.10 26.02
C ALA A 192 -10.86 3.62 26.08
N TYR A 193 -12.13 4.08 26.06
CA TYR A 193 -12.51 5.51 26.02
C TYR A 193 -13.50 5.85 27.15
N PRO A 194 -13.10 5.67 28.41
CA PRO A 194 -13.99 5.94 29.54
C PRO A 194 -14.35 7.43 29.60
N GLY A 195 -15.64 7.72 29.76
CA GLY A 195 -16.15 9.10 29.84
C GLY A 195 -16.23 9.85 28.50
N ALA A 196 -15.99 9.19 27.37
CA ALA A 196 -16.25 9.80 26.07
C ALA A 196 -17.77 9.97 25.83
N THR A 197 -18.16 11.14 25.33
CA THR A 197 -19.52 11.36 24.84
C THR A 197 -19.75 10.59 23.56
N VAL A 198 -20.83 9.82 23.49
CA VAL A 198 -21.17 9.03 22.29
C VAL A 198 -22.31 9.71 21.54
N ILE A 199 -22.11 9.95 20.26
CA ILE A 199 -23.12 10.43 19.31
C ILE A 199 -23.34 9.33 18.26
N ASP A 200 -24.55 8.78 18.21
CA ASP A 200 -24.92 7.76 17.22
C ASP A 200 -25.80 8.40 16.14
N ASN A 201 -25.31 8.40 14.90
CA ASN A 201 -25.95 8.98 13.73
C ASN A 201 -26.50 7.91 12.76
N ARG A 202 -26.58 6.66 13.17
CA ARG A 202 -27.07 5.56 12.32
C ARG A 202 -28.57 5.55 12.16
#